data_cda057bd0ad568f99eadafa787b2a7cc
#
_entry.id   cda057bd0ad568f99eadafa787b2a7cc
#
_cell.length_a   1.000
_cell.length_b   1.000
_cell.length_c   1.000
_cell.angle_alpha   90.00
_cell.angle_beta   90.00
_cell.angle_gamma   90.00
#
_symmetry.space_group_name_H-M   'P 1'
#
loop_
_entity.id
_entity.type
_entity.pdbx_description
1 polymer ?
#
loop_
_entity_poly.entity_id
_entity_poly.type
_entity_poly.pdbx_seq_one_letter_code
_entity_poly.pdbx_strand_id
1 'polypeptide(L)'
;QAQTRLSNTILDAPFAGTIEERFVEAGEQVAPGTRVARLVNTRRVKVTAGIPERYANDIQVGTPVQLDVRRYGAGVRTARVTFVGNTIDPESRTFTVEVTVSNEERTLKPEMSTTLRVTRAVLDSALVLPRTAVLRDETGTHVYVVDRSDTTAVARNREVALGPETGGSVVADSGLAAGDEVIIVGQNDVSPGAPLEIADRHDRSTPTDAPEDSSLPTPPTE
;
A
#
# COMPACT_ATOMS: atom_id res chain seq x y z
N GLN A 1 14.03 47.24 -28.55
CA GLN A 1 15.30 46.47 -28.45
C GLN A 1 16.07 46.72 -27.14
N ALA A 2 16.18 47.99 -26.66
CA ALA A 2 16.85 48.30 -25.39
C ALA A 2 16.14 47.75 -24.17
N GLN A 3 14.79 47.81 -24.12
CA GLN A 3 13.97 47.23 -23.03
C GLN A 3 14.08 45.69 -22.97
N THR A 4 14.15 45.02 -24.12
CA THR A 4 14.31 43.56 -24.22
C THR A 4 15.69 43.13 -23.72
N ARG A 5 16.73 43.95 -23.96
CA ARG A 5 18.07 43.68 -23.41
C ARG A 5 18.13 43.85 -21.91
N LEU A 6 17.42 44.82 -21.34
CA LEU A 6 17.39 45.06 -19.91
C LEU A 6 16.60 43.94 -19.17
N SER A 7 15.51 43.46 -19.72
CA SER A 7 14.73 42.33 -19.12
C SER A 7 15.51 41.01 -19.09
N ASN A 8 16.49 40.84 -20.01
CA ASN A 8 17.33 39.65 -20.06
C ASN A 8 18.52 39.70 -19.05
N THR A 9 18.69 40.81 -18.34
CA THR A 9 19.75 40.95 -17.30
C THR A 9 19.29 40.51 -15.91
N ILE A 10 17.98 40.27 -15.72
CA ILE A 10 17.41 39.76 -14.47
C ILE A 10 16.89 38.36 -14.75
N LEU A 11 17.36 37.40 -13.96
CA LEU A 11 16.91 36.01 -14.01
C LEU A 11 16.04 35.72 -12.80
N ASP A 12 14.73 35.69 -13.00
CA ASP A 12 13.78 35.36 -11.95
C ASP A 12 13.54 33.86 -11.85
N ALA A 13 13.28 33.38 -10.62
CA ALA A 13 12.91 31.99 -10.40
C ALA A 13 11.52 31.70 -11.01
N PRO A 14 11.38 30.71 -11.90
CA PRO A 14 10.11 30.43 -12.58
C PRO A 14 9.04 29.81 -11.66
N PHE A 15 9.44 29.33 -10.49
CA PHE A 15 8.56 28.77 -9.46
C PHE A 15 9.21 28.88 -8.06
N ALA A 16 8.41 28.75 -7.03
CA ALA A 16 8.90 28.74 -5.65
C ALA A 16 9.67 27.43 -5.36
N GLY A 17 10.92 27.53 -4.96
CA GLY A 17 11.80 26.39 -4.74
C GLY A 17 13.03 26.75 -3.91
N THR A 18 13.96 25.81 -3.83
CA THR A 18 15.29 25.98 -3.20
C THR A 18 16.36 25.84 -4.27
N ILE A 19 17.31 26.75 -4.27
CA ILE A 19 18.50 26.61 -5.11
C ILE A 19 19.34 25.48 -4.51
N GLU A 20 19.51 24.41 -5.25
CA GLU A 20 20.28 23.24 -4.84
C GLU A 20 21.76 23.41 -5.19
N GLU A 21 22.01 24.01 -6.34
CA GLU A 21 23.36 24.18 -6.85
C GLU A 21 23.46 25.50 -7.63
N ARG A 22 24.56 26.18 -7.48
CA ARG A 22 24.94 27.38 -8.23
C ARG A 22 26.16 27.06 -9.09
N PHE A 23 26.06 27.26 -10.39
CA PHE A 23 27.09 26.92 -11.38
C PHE A 23 27.98 28.10 -11.77
N VAL A 24 27.68 29.31 -11.30
CA VAL A 24 28.38 30.55 -11.65
C VAL A 24 28.69 31.38 -10.42
N GLU A 25 29.79 32.08 -10.42
CA GLU A 25 30.21 32.95 -9.35
C GLU A 25 29.90 34.43 -9.65
N ALA A 26 29.79 35.24 -8.58
CA ALA A 26 29.60 36.69 -8.75
C ALA A 26 30.80 37.31 -9.43
N GLY A 27 30.57 38.08 -10.51
CA GLY A 27 31.60 38.68 -11.34
C GLY A 27 32.03 37.81 -12.54
N GLU A 28 31.56 36.60 -12.64
CA GLU A 28 31.85 35.73 -13.78
C GLU A 28 31.10 36.18 -15.03
N GLN A 29 31.77 36.15 -16.18
CA GLN A 29 31.15 36.41 -17.48
C GLN A 29 30.56 35.16 -18.04
N VAL A 30 29.23 35.14 -18.28
CA VAL A 30 28.50 34.01 -18.80
C VAL A 30 27.99 34.24 -20.21
N ALA A 31 28.01 33.19 -21.03
CA ALA A 31 27.45 33.23 -22.37
C ALA A 31 25.93 32.99 -22.33
N PRO A 32 25.16 33.46 -23.33
CA PRO A 32 23.76 33.08 -23.47
C PRO A 32 23.56 31.57 -23.51
N GLY A 33 22.65 31.04 -22.67
CA GLY A 33 22.40 29.61 -22.55
C GLY A 33 23.21 28.88 -21.46
N THR A 34 24.11 29.60 -20.78
CA THR A 34 24.84 29.01 -19.63
C THR A 34 23.89 28.68 -18.49
N ARG A 35 24.03 27.47 -17.92
CA ARG A 35 23.29 27.06 -16.74
C ARG A 35 23.80 27.85 -15.53
N VAL A 36 22.93 28.62 -14.88
CA VAL A 36 23.29 29.51 -13.76
C VAL A 36 23.05 28.85 -12.42
N ALA A 37 21.90 28.19 -12.25
CA ALA A 37 21.54 27.53 -10.99
C ALA A 37 20.58 26.36 -11.25
N ARG A 38 20.53 25.44 -10.30
CA ARG A 38 19.54 24.37 -10.23
C ARG A 38 18.52 24.71 -9.15
N LEU A 39 17.27 24.95 -9.59
CA LEU A 39 16.15 25.22 -8.70
C LEU A 39 15.30 23.98 -8.57
N VAL A 40 14.99 23.56 -7.33
CA VAL A 40 14.22 22.36 -7.04
C VAL A 40 13.03 22.71 -6.15
N ASN A 41 11.85 22.24 -6.52
CA ASN A 41 10.68 22.31 -5.65
C ASN A 41 10.57 21.02 -4.85
N THR A 42 10.85 21.09 -3.56
CA THR A 42 10.82 19.94 -2.64
C THR A 42 9.54 19.86 -1.79
N ARG A 43 8.58 20.79 -1.97
CA ARG A 43 7.31 20.77 -1.22
C ARG A 43 6.41 19.59 -1.59
N ARG A 44 6.57 19.09 -2.80
CA ARG A 44 5.88 17.90 -3.30
C ARG A 44 6.90 16.97 -3.90
N VAL A 45 6.82 15.71 -3.56
CA VAL A 45 7.70 14.67 -4.07
C VAL A 45 6.87 13.70 -4.89
N LYS A 46 7.36 13.38 -6.07
CA LYS A 46 6.80 12.36 -6.93
C LYS A 46 7.53 11.05 -6.68
N VAL A 47 6.77 10.01 -6.35
CA VAL A 47 7.25 8.65 -6.18
C VAL A 47 6.84 7.86 -7.40
N THR A 48 7.80 7.21 -8.04
CA THR A 48 7.58 6.37 -9.22
C THR A 48 7.85 4.93 -8.85
N ALA A 49 6.95 4.03 -9.23
CA ALA A 49 7.09 2.60 -8.99
C ALA A 49 6.69 1.79 -10.23
N GLY A 50 7.40 0.68 -10.48
CA GLY A 50 7.01 -0.31 -11.47
C GLY A 50 6.08 -1.35 -10.84
N ILE A 51 4.90 -1.52 -11.40
CA ILE A 51 3.91 -2.50 -10.94
C ILE A 51 3.83 -3.64 -11.94
N PRO A 52 3.88 -4.92 -11.52
CA PRO A 52 3.77 -6.07 -12.44
C PRO A 52 2.49 -6.04 -13.28
N GLU A 53 2.61 -6.38 -14.57
CA GLU A 53 1.52 -6.33 -15.58
C GLU A 53 0.24 -7.06 -15.17
N ARG A 54 0.37 -8.15 -14.40
CA ARG A 54 -0.78 -8.92 -13.89
C ARG A 54 -1.76 -8.12 -13.03
N TYR A 55 -1.36 -6.94 -12.55
CA TYR A 55 -2.19 -6.04 -11.75
C TYR A 55 -2.72 -4.83 -12.54
N ALA A 56 -2.54 -4.82 -13.85
CA ALA A 56 -2.90 -3.66 -14.69
C ALA A 56 -4.40 -3.32 -14.62
N ASN A 57 -5.27 -4.33 -14.46
CA ASN A 57 -6.71 -4.12 -14.35
C ASN A 57 -7.16 -3.67 -12.95
N ASP A 58 -6.30 -3.84 -11.94
CA ASP A 58 -6.64 -3.57 -10.54
C ASP A 58 -6.26 -2.15 -10.10
N ILE A 59 -5.37 -1.49 -10.86
CA ILE A 59 -4.76 -0.22 -10.44
C ILE A 59 -5.14 0.89 -11.41
N GLN A 60 -5.76 1.93 -10.85
CA GLN A 60 -6.23 3.10 -11.58
C GLN A 60 -5.79 4.38 -10.88
N VAL A 61 -5.90 5.52 -11.57
CA VAL A 61 -5.75 6.83 -10.94
C VAL A 61 -6.77 6.96 -9.81
N GLY A 62 -6.30 7.37 -8.62
CA GLY A 62 -7.11 7.43 -7.41
C GLY A 62 -6.97 6.20 -6.49
N THR A 63 -6.40 5.09 -6.94
CA THR A 63 -6.16 3.90 -6.10
C THR A 63 -5.37 4.28 -4.84
N PRO A 64 -5.85 3.89 -3.63
CA PRO A 64 -5.17 4.21 -2.37
C PRO A 64 -3.82 3.50 -2.28
N VAL A 65 -2.83 4.22 -1.75
CA VAL A 65 -1.49 3.69 -1.55
C VAL A 65 -0.92 4.13 -0.20
N GLN A 66 -0.04 3.33 0.35
CA GLN A 66 0.74 3.65 1.53
C GLN A 66 2.23 3.66 1.18
N LEU A 67 2.90 4.74 1.53
CA LEU A 67 4.35 4.88 1.41
C LEU A 67 4.98 4.63 2.78
N ASP A 68 5.86 3.66 2.85
CA ASP A 68 6.64 3.41 4.06
C ASP A 68 7.96 4.19 3.99
N VAL A 69 7.97 5.33 4.65
CA VAL A 69 9.13 6.24 4.73
C VAL A 69 9.71 6.32 6.14
N ARG A 70 9.44 5.31 6.99
CA ARG A 70 9.95 5.22 8.37
C ARG A 70 11.47 5.26 8.43
N ARG A 71 12.15 4.67 7.44
CA ARG A 71 13.62 4.73 7.33
C ARG A 71 14.17 6.16 7.30
N TYR A 72 13.35 7.12 6.88
CA TYR A 72 13.71 8.53 6.77
C TYR A 72 13.06 9.40 7.85
N GLY A 73 12.51 8.78 8.91
CA GLY A 73 11.90 9.49 10.03
C GLY A 73 10.49 10.07 9.76
N ALA A 74 9.89 9.77 8.60
CA ALA A 74 8.61 10.36 8.19
C ALA A 74 7.39 9.41 8.31
N GLY A 75 7.57 8.24 8.94
CA GLY A 75 6.48 7.30 9.23
C GLY A 75 5.90 6.60 8.00
N VAL A 76 4.60 6.28 8.04
CA VAL A 76 3.83 5.78 6.90
C VAL A 76 2.92 6.91 6.43
N ARG A 77 2.93 7.18 5.13
CA ARG A 77 2.09 8.22 4.52
C ARG A 77 1.08 7.59 3.58
N THR A 78 -0.17 7.97 3.71
CA THR A 78 -1.23 7.57 2.79
C THR A 78 -1.32 8.57 1.65
N ALA A 79 -1.50 8.08 0.44
CA ALA A 79 -1.66 8.89 -0.75
C ALA A 79 -2.54 8.15 -1.77
N ARG A 80 -2.70 8.73 -2.95
CA ARG A 80 -3.42 8.10 -4.07
C ARG A 80 -2.55 8.11 -5.32
N VAL A 81 -2.76 7.11 -6.17
CA VAL A 81 -2.14 7.07 -7.50
C VAL A 81 -2.56 8.31 -8.30
N THR A 82 -1.60 9.04 -8.82
CA THR A 82 -1.81 10.26 -9.62
C THR A 82 -1.63 10.02 -11.12
N PHE A 83 -0.90 8.97 -11.49
CA PHE A 83 -0.68 8.59 -12.89
C PHE A 83 -0.47 7.09 -13.01
N VAL A 84 -1.02 6.50 -14.06
CA VAL A 84 -0.79 5.11 -14.47
C VAL A 84 -0.33 5.10 -15.92
N GLY A 85 0.84 4.51 -16.17
CA GLY A 85 1.42 4.38 -17.51
C GLY A 85 0.63 3.39 -18.36
N ASN A 86 0.45 3.71 -19.63
CA ASN A 86 -0.28 2.89 -20.59
C ASN A 86 0.63 1.87 -21.31
N THR A 87 1.93 1.89 -21.03
CA THR A 87 2.90 0.98 -21.63
C THR A 87 3.52 0.06 -20.59
N ILE A 88 3.77 -1.18 -21.01
CA ILE A 88 4.48 -2.18 -20.19
C ILE A 88 5.94 -2.18 -20.65
N ASP A 89 6.86 -2.07 -19.72
CA ASP A 89 8.27 -2.28 -19.95
C ASP A 89 8.52 -3.77 -20.23
N PRO A 90 9.08 -4.14 -21.41
CA PRO A 90 9.20 -5.54 -21.79
C PRO A 90 10.28 -6.31 -20.98
N GLU A 91 11.26 -5.62 -20.42
CA GLU A 91 12.34 -6.25 -19.65
C GLU A 91 11.89 -6.57 -18.23
N SER A 92 11.28 -5.60 -17.55
CA SER A 92 10.81 -5.73 -16.16
C SER A 92 9.40 -6.31 -16.04
N ARG A 93 8.63 -6.36 -17.12
CA ARG A 93 7.21 -6.74 -17.14
C ARG A 93 6.37 -5.92 -16.16
N THR A 94 6.66 -4.62 -16.09
CA THR A 94 5.96 -3.67 -15.22
C THR A 94 5.42 -2.49 -16.02
N PHE A 95 4.37 -1.87 -15.48
CA PHE A 95 3.92 -0.54 -15.90
C PHE A 95 4.21 0.48 -14.82
N THR A 96 4.42 1.73 -15.23
CA THR A 96 4.79 2.82 -14.33
C THR A 96 3.58 3.37 -13.62
N VAL A 97 3.67 3.52 -12.30
CA VAL A 97 2.69 4.22 -11.47
C VAL A 97 3.39 5.38 -10.76
N GLU A 98 2.74 6.55 -10.74
CA GLU A 98 3.23 7.71 -10.01
C GLU A 98 2.28 8.12 -8.89
N VAL A 99 2.87 8.53 -7.79
CA VAL A 99 2.17 9.02 -6.60
C VAL A 99 2.82 10.34 -6.20
N THR A 100 2.01 11.38 -6.02
CA THR A 100 2.50 12.66 -5.53
C THR A 100 2.13 12.84 -4.06
N VAL A 101 3.13 13.10 -3.22
CA VAL A 101 2.95 13.31 -1.78
C VAL A 101 3.41 14.70 -1.36
N SER A 102 2.74 15.28 -0.36
CA SER A 102 3.20 16.51 0.28
C SER A 102 4.48 16.24 1.08
N ASN A 103 5.40 17.20 1.05
CA ASN A 103 6.68 17.15 1.75
C ASN A 103 6.95 18.50 2.42
N GLU A 104 5.99 18.99 3.21
CA GLU A 104 6.08 20.30 3.87
C GLU A 104 7.26 20.37 4.82
N GLU A 105 7.52 19.28 5.54
CA GLU A 105 8.66 19.15 6.47
C GLU A 105 10.01 18.96 5.74
N ARG A 106 10.01 18.79 4.42
CA ARG A 106 11.20 18.57 3.59
C ARG A 106 12.07 17.38 4.04
N THR A 107 11.46 16.39 4.67
CA THR A 107 12.13 15.17 5.12
C THR A 107 12.45 14.21 3.96
N LEU A 108 11.64 14.24 2.90
CA LEU A 108 11.85 13.43 1.71
C LEU A 108 12.73 14.19 0.71
N LYS A 109 13.75 13.51 0.22
CA LYS A 109 14.69 14.06 -0.79
C LYS A 109 14.53 13.28 -2.10
N PRO A 110 14.82 13.90 -3.25
CA PRO A 110 14.96 13.18 -4.51
C PRO A 110 15.91 11.98 -4.38
N GLU A 111 15.76 10.97 -5.23
CA GLU A 111 16.58 9.75 -5.28
C GLU A 111 16.42 8.81 -4.04
N MET A 112 15.53 9.11 -3.10
CA MET A 112 15.22 8.20 -2.00
C MET A 112 14.41 7.01 -2.50
N SER A 113 14.78 5.80 -2.02
CA SER A 113 14.01 4.58 -2.26
C SER A 113 13.00 4.34 -1.15
N THR A 114 11.77 4.01 -1.49
CA THR A 114 10.70 3.73 -0.53
C THR A 114 9.92 2.48 -0.92
N THR A 115 9.17 1.92 0.02
CA THR A 115 8.23 0.84 -0.26
C THR A 115 6.84 1.43 -0.46
N LEU A 116 6.28 1.17 -1.65
CA LEU A 116 4.91 1.53 -1.99
C LEU A 116 4.02 0.29 -1.82
N ARG A 117 3.03 0.37 -0.93
CA ARG A 117 1.96 -0.63 -0.79
C ARG A 117 0.71 -0.11 -1.46
N VAL A 118 0.22 -0.84 -2.45
CA VAL A 118 -0.99 -0.47 -3.18
C VAL A 118 -2.16 -1.29 -2.64
N THR A 119 -3.24 -0.62 -2.23
CA THR A 119 -4.47 -1.29 -1.82
C THR A 119 -5.25 -1.69 -3.06
N ARG A 120 -5.22 -2.98 -3.41
CA ARG A 120 -5.86 -3.52 -4.62
C ARG A 120 -7.37 -3.64 -4.49
N ALA A 121 -7.82 -4.11 -3.33
CA ALA A 121 -9.24 -4.25 -3.02
C ALA A 121 -9.46 -4.10 -1.52
N VAL A 122 -10.62 -3.61 -1.15
CA VAL A 122 -11.14 -3.65 0.23
C VAL A 122 -12.35 -4.55 0.20
N LEU A 123 -12.32 -5.59 1.03
CA LEU A 123 -13.42 -6.52 1.17
C LEU A 123 -14.12 -6.23 2.49
N ASP A 124 -15.31 -5.67 2.41
CA ASP A 124 -16.13 -5.41 3.60
C ASP A 124 -16.74 -6.74 4.08
N SER A 125 -16.69 -6.97 5.39
CA SER A 125 -17.30 -8.14 6.04
C SER A 125 -16.73 -9.50 5.59
N ALA A 126 -15.46 -9.55 5.17
CA ALA A 126 -14.80 -10.79 4.81
C ALA A 126 -14.48 -11.64 6.05
N LEU A 127 -14.76 -12.95 5.96
CA LEU A 127 -14.29 -13.90 6.96
C LEU A 127 -12.82 -14.21 6.71
N VAL A 128 -11.98 -13.86 7.67
CA VAL A 128 -10.53 -13.99 7.57
C VAL A 128 -10.02 -14.98 8.60
N LEU A 129 -9.19 -15.93 8.17
CA LEU A 129 -8.56 -16.91 9.05
C LEU A 129 -7.04 -16.94 8.83
N PRO A 130 -6.26 -17.33 9.84
CA PRO A 130 -4.84 -17.57 9.67
C PRO A 130 -4.59 -18.66 8.64
N ARG A 131 -3.63 -18.45 7.74
CA ARG A 131 -3.27 -19.48 6.74
C ARG A 131 -2.88 -20.80 7.37
N THR A 132 -2.32 -20.78 8.57
CA THR A 132 -1.96 -21.99 9.33
C THR A 132 -3.14 -22.89 9.68
N ALA A 133 -4.37 -22.33 9.76
CA ALA A 133 -5.57 -23.11 10.01
C ALA A 133 -6.05 -23.92 8.79
N VAL A 134 -5.54 -23.59 7.60
CA VAL A 134 -5.97 -24.21 6.34
C VAL A 134 -5.14 -25.45 6.05
N LEU A 135 -5.83 -26.56 5.87
CA LEU A 135 -5.27 -27.84 5.48
C LEU A 135 -5.59 -28.12 4.00
N ARG A 136 -4.66 -28.77 3.32
CA ARG A 136 -4.83 -29.23 1.93
C ARG A 136 -4.42 -30.67 1.85
N ASP A 137 -5.30 -31.48 1.31
CA ASP A 137 -5.06 -32.88 1.02
C ASP A 137 -5.61 -33.25 -0.38
N GLU A 138 -5.63 -34.53 -0.68
CA GLU A 138 -6.14 -35.06 -1.96
C GLU A 138 -7.64 -34.79 -2.18
N THR A 139 -8.37 -34.50 -1.11
CA THR A 139 -9.84 -34.25 -1.15
C THR A 139 -10.15 -32.77 -1.34
N GLY A 140 -9.19 -31.87 -1.09
CA GLY A 140 -9.39 -30.44 -1.29
C GLY A 140 -8.77 -29.56 -0.22
N THR A 141 -9.33 -28.37 -0.07
CA THR A 141 -8.93 -27.40 0.93
C THR A 141 -9.97 -27.35 2.04
N HIS A 142 -9.57 -27.57 3.26
CA HIS A 142 -10.48 -27.63 4.39
C HIS A 142 -9.89 -27.02 5.67
N VAL A 143 -10.76 -26.79 6.64
CA VAL A 143 -10.42 -26.38 8.01
C VAL A 143 -11.16 -27.26 9.00
N TYR A 144 -10.64 -27.36 10.22
CA TYR A 144 -11.39 -27.95 11.31
C TYR A 144 -12.15 -26.88 12.08
N VAL A 145 -13.46 -27.08 12.23
CA VAL A 145 -14.32 -26.24 13.07
C VAL A 145 -14.74 -27.03 14.31
N VAL A 146 -14.95 -26.30 15.40
CA VAL A 146 -15.46 -26.87 16.65
C VAL A 146 -16.97 -27.01 16.55
N ASP A 147 -17.47 -28.24 16.62
CA ASP A 147 -18.90 -28.52 16.72
C ASP A 147 -19.29 -28.80 18.17
N ARG A 148 -20.29 -28.06 18.65
CA ARG A 148 -20.81 -28.15 20.03
C ARG A 148 -22.26 -28.64 20.08
N SER A 149 -22.73 -29.31 19.04
CA SER A 149 -24.10 -29.81 19.00
C SER A 149 -24.38 -30.87 20.10
N ASP A 150 -23.34 -31.50 20.61
CA ASP A 150 -23.41 -32.49 21.70
C ASP A 150 -22.73 -32.00 22.98
N THR A 151 -22.81 -32.81 24.05
CA THR A 151 -22.23 -32.53 25.36
C THR A 151 -20.70 -32.32 25.31
N THR A 152 -20.05 -32.89 24.31
CA THR A 152 -18.59 -32.79 24.10
C THR A 152 -18.31 -32.06 22.80
N ALA A 153 -17.38 -31.09 22.84
CA ALA A 153 -16.90 -30.42 21.64
C ALA A 153 -16.13 -31.40 20.75
N VAL A 154 -16.46 -31.47 19.44
CA VAL A 154 -15.78 -32.35 18.50
C VAL A 154 -15.26 -31.57 17.30
N ALA A 155 -14.18 -32.08 16.70
CA ALA A 155 -13.65 -31.50 15.47
C ALA A 155 -14.47 -31.96 14.25
N ARG A 156 -14.93 -31.01 13.45
CA ARG A 156 -15.60 -31.30 12.18
C ARG A 156 -14.78 -30.73 11.03
N ASN A 157 -14.45 -31.59 10.07
CA ASN A 157 -13.85 -31.17 8.82
C ASN A 157 -14.88 -30.36 8.00
N ARG A 158 -14.47 -29.19 7.49
CA ARG A 158 -15.32 -28.36 6.63
C ARG A 158 -14.53 -27.88 5.43
N GLU A 159 -15.00 -28.20 4.26
CA GLU A 159 -14.44 -27.71 2.99
C GLU A 159 -14.65 -26.20 2.87
N VAL A 160 -13.61 -25.50 2.41
CA VAL A 160 -13.62 -24.04 2.27
C VAL A 160 -13.07 -23.63 0.92
N ALA A 161 -13.73 -22.65 0.29
CA ALA A 161 -13.14 -21.94 -0.84
C ALA A 161 -12.37 -20.72 -0.33
N LEU A 162 -11.14 -20.57 -0.81
CA LEU A 162 -10.25 -19.50 -0.37
C LEU A 162 -10.21 -18.38 -1.39
N GLY A 163 -10.29 -17.16 -0.90
CA GLY A 163 -10.12 -15.93 -1.64
C GLY A 163 -8.70 -15.34 -1.52
N PRO A 164 -8.58 -14.01 -1.59
CA PRO A 164 -7.31 -13.32 -1.49
C PRO A 164 -6.57 -13.58 -0.17
N GLU A 165 -5.25 -13.61 -0.25
CA GLU A 165 -4.36 -13.79 0.88
C GLU A 165 -3.58 -12.50 1.14
N THR A 166 -3.42 -12.12 2.42
CA THR A 166 -2.62 -10.97 2.82
C THR A 166 -2.07 -11.15 4.24
N GLY A 167 -0.80 -10.81 4.44
CA GLY A 167 -0.18 -10.77 5.78
C GLY A 167 -0.22 -12.07 6.58
N GLY A 168 -0.25 -13.25 5.93
CA GLY A 168 -0.36 -14.55 6.60
C GLY A 168 -1.79 -14.94 6.97
N SER A 169 -2.77 -14.18 6.52
CA SER A 169 -4.20 -14.47 6.62
C SER A 169 -4.82 -14.68 5.23
N VAL A 170 -5.88 -15.46 5.16
CA VAL A 170 -6.60 -15.75 3.93
C VAL A 170 -8.10 -15.52 4.14
N VAL A 171 -8.76 -15.01 3.12
CA VAL A 171 -10.21 -14.85 3.10
C VAL A 171 -10.86 -16.20 2.84
N ALA A 172 -11.91 -16.55 3.57
CA ALA A 172 -12.81 -17.65 3.25
C ALA A 172 -13.96 -17.09 2.44
N ASP A 173 -13.99 -17.42 1.13
CA ASP A 173 -15.07 -16.99 0.23
C ASP A 173 -16.35 -17.81 0.47
N SER A 174 -16.19 -19.07 0.90
CA SER A 174 -17.31 -19.94 1.27
C SER A 174 -16.86 -21.07 2.21
N GLY A 175 -17.84 -21.76 2.81
CA GLY A 175 -17.62 -22.89 3.70
C GLY A 175 -17.62 -22.53 5.18
N LEU A 176 -17.51 -21.25 5.53
CA LEU A 176 -17.57 -20.75 6.90
C LEU A 176 -18.69 -19.72 7.08
N ALA A 177 -19.17 -19.61 8.29
CA ALA A 177 -20.12 -18.60 8.72
C ALA A 177 -19.49 -17.74 9.85
N ALA A 178 -19.99 -16.50 9.99
CA ALA A 178 -19.59 -15.66 11.10
C ALA A 178 -19.98 -16.33 12.44
N GLY A 179 -19.02 -16.43 13.35
CA GLY A 179 -19.19 -17.11 14.63
C GLY A 179 -18.71 -18.57 14.65
N ASP A 180 -18.31 -19.14 13.51
CA ASP A 180 -17.66 -20.47 13.50
C ASP A 180 -16.32 -20.40 14.26
N GLU A 181 -16.08 -21.36 15.16
CA GLU A 181 -14.81 -21.54 15.87
C GLU A 181 -13.88 -22.43 15.04
N VAL A 182 -12.79 -21.87 14.53
CA VAL A 182 -11.81 -22.59 13.69
C VAL A 182 -10.60 -22.99 14.53
N ILE A 183 -10.14 -24.23 14.38
CA ILE A 183 -8.92 -24.72 15.06
C ILE A 183 -7.70 -24.17 14.34
N ILE A 184 -6.89 -23.36 15.04
CA ILE A 184 -5.71 -22.69 14.50
C ILE A 184 -4.39 -23.30 14.98
N VAL A 185 -4.43 -24.08 16.05
CA VAL A 185 -3.28 -24.81 16.63
C VAL A 185 -3.71 -26.24 16.93
N GLY A 186 -2.85 -27.21 16.64
CA GLY A 186 -3.16 -28.63 16.80
C GLY A 186 -3.98 -29.24 15.65
N GLN A 187 -4.27 -28.49 14.61
CA GLN A 187 -5.09 -28.92 13.47
C GLN A 187 -4.51 -30.14 12.71
N ASN A 188 -3.20 -30.41 12.82
CA ASN A 188 -2.57 -31.59 12.21
C ASN A 188 -2.71 -32.87 13.05
N ASP A 189 -3.04 -32.72 14.33
CA ASP A 189 -3.15 -33.83 15.30
C ASP A 189 -4.60 -34.25 15.50
N VAL A 190 -5.54 -33.55 14.86
CA VAL A 190 -6.99 -33.76 15.02
C VAL A 190 -7.54 -34.56 13.85
N SER A 191 -8.41 -35.53 14.15
CA SER A 191 -9.18 -36.28 13.17
C SER A 191 -10.67 -35.88 13.20
N PRO A 192 -11.39 -36.02 12.07
CA PRO A 192 -12.84 -35.75 12.05
C PRO A 192 -13.58 -36.55 13.13
N GLY A 193 -14.39 -35.87 13.93
CA GLY A 193 -15.14 -36.47 15.04
C GLY A 193 -14.36 -36.66 16.33
N ALA A 194 -13.08 -36.30 16.37
CA ALA A 194 -12.28 -36.39 17.61
C ALA A 194 -12.80 -35.41 18.67
N PRO A 195 -12.88 -35.85 19.95
CA PRO A 195 -13.24 -34.97 21.05
C PRO A 195 -12.11 -33.92 21.24
N LEU A 196 -12.51 -32.68 21.53
CA LEU A 196 -11.59 -31.56 21.68
C LEU A 196 -11.49 -31.11 23.12
N GLU A 197 -10.25 -30.91 23.57
CA GLU A 197 -9.94 -30.13 24.77
C GLU A 197 -9.42 -28.77 24.35
N ILE A 198 -10.21 -27.72 24.59
CA ILE A 198 -9.89 -26.37 24.15
C ILE A 198 -9.01 -25.68 25.16
N ALA A 199 -7.73 -25.52 24.85
CA ALA A 199 -6.74 -24.90 25.73
C ALA A 199 -6.89 -23.37 25.79
N ASP A 200 -7.18 -22.71 24.67
CA ASP A 200 -7.28 -21.25 24.60
C ASP A 200 -8.21 -20.82 23.45
N ARG A 201 -8.78 -19.63 23.58
CA ARG A 201 -9.63 -19.01 22.57
C ARG A 201 -9.11 -17.63 22.19
N HIS A 202 -8.86 -17.43 20.93
CA HIS A 202 -8.51 -16.14 20.38
C HIS A 202 -9.73 -15.57 19.65
N ASP A 203 -10.38 -14.58 20.25
CA ASP A 203 -11.43 -13.81 19.57
C ASP A 203 -10.78 -12.79 18.62
N ARG A 204 -10.97 -12.95 17.32
CA ARG A 204 -10.54 -12.02 16.28
C ARG A 204 -11.74 -11.37 15.57
N SER A 205 -12.84 -11.22 16.27
CA SER A 205 -14.02 -10.51 15.78
C SER A 205 -13.80 -9.00 15.60
N THR A 206 -12.63 -8.50 15.97
CA THR A 206 -12.26 -7.10 15.75
C THR A 206 -11.77 -6.92 14.29
N PRO A 207 -12.33 -5.98 13.52
CA PRO A 207 -11.77 -5.62 12.23
C PRO A 207 -10.30 -5.23 12.42
N THR A 208 -9.39 -5.89 11.71
CA THR A 208 -8.00 -5.44 11.63
C THR A 208 -8.00 -4.01 11.13
N ASP A 209 -7.58 -3.11 12.00
CA ASP A 209 -7.44 -1.66 11.85
C ASP A 209 -7.31 -1.22 10.39
N ALA A 210 -8.40 -0.74 9.81
CA ALA A 210 -8.29 0.26 8.78
C ALA A 210 -7.75 1.52 9.51
N PRO A 211 -6.70 2.19 9.00
CA PRO A 211 -6.20 3.39 9.64
C PRO A 211 -7.36 4.37 9.78
N GLU A 212 -7.67 4.78 11.01
CA GLU A 212 -8.67 5.80 11.29
C GLU A 212 -8.37 7.04 10.44
N ASP A 213 -9.23 7.29 9.47
CA ASP A 213 -9.28 8.53 8.71
C ASP A 213 -9.89 9.62 9.60
N SER A 214 -9.10 10.11 10.55
CA SER A 214 -9.42 11.32 11.30
C SER A 214 -8.72 12.50 10.64
N SER A 215 -9.30 13.03 9.59
CA SER A 215 -9.28 14.45 9.18
C SER A 215 -9.56 14.64 7.69
N LEU A 216 -10.81 14.48 7.30
CA LEU A 216 -11.28 15.19 6.11
C LEU A 216 -11.66 16.61 6.57
N PRO A 217 -11.00 17.67 6.08
CA PRO A 217 -11.51 19.02 6.25
C PRO A 217 -12.79 19.16 5.42
N THR A 218 -13.86 19.56 6.08
CA THR A 218 -15.13 19.96 5.47
C THR A 218 -14.87 21.03 4.41
N PRO A 219 -15.42 20.92 3.19
CA PRO A 219 -15.31 21.98 2.20
C PRO A 219 -16.05 23.21 2.71
N PRO A 220 -15.55 24.45 2.50
CA PRO A 220 -16.27 25.65 2.84
C PRO A 220 -17.54 25.75 2.00
N THR A 221 -18.64 26.01 2.68
CA THR A 221 -19.92 26.35 2.10
C THR A 221 -19.84 27.76 1.53
N GLU A 222 -20.20 27.89 0.27
CA GLU A 222 -20.59 29.00 -0.57
C GLU A 222 -19.81 29.33 -1.76
#